data_c0ca6f9f440f571b839d477add6b0029
#
_entry.id   c0ca6f9f440f571b839d477add6b0029
#
_cell.length_a   1.000
_cell.length_b   1.000
_cell.length_c   1.000
_cell.angle_alpha   90.00
_cell.angle_beta   90.00
_cell.angle_gamma   90.00
#
_symmetry.space_group_name_H-M   'P 1'
#
loop_
_entity.id
_entity.type
_entity.pdbx_description
1 polymer ?
#
loop_
_entity_poly.entity_id
_entity_poly.type
_entity_poly.pdbx_seq_one_letter_code
_entity_poly.pdbx_strand_id
1 'polypeptide(L)'
;MNPKSKIPEPMKKPILLYLTTLALTALCGGAAAGQAAAQSAPDMSKYILTPKPADTPRINGARVFGVRPGSEFLYTIAATGVRPMTFSAEGLPKGLKLDPETGRITGRVTAPGEYTVHLKAANAPGSCERNLKIVVGDEIALTPPMGWNSWNCWARDVTQEQVLSSARAMVESGLADHGWSYINIDDGWQGKRGGKHNAIQPNTKFPDMKALADEIHGMGLKIGIYSSPWVGTYAAHIGSYSDNPDGENQWIKDGMHNEHFRYQKPGGNYWKDRAETYHHADYSFVKADVAQWAEWGIDYLKYDWLPNDRYHTAEMHDALENCGRDIVYSISNKAPYADAPLWMELCNCWRTTSDIRDNWESVSSIGFAHDRWLPFTGPGHWADPDMLVVGMVGWSTKLHPTNLTPDEQYTHISLWSLLAAPLLIGCDLAQLDDFTLSLLTNDEVLEVNQDPLGLQAAPVWHNGDKEVIYMKHLEDGSVAVGLFNRGEKAAKMKFSLELLGLRDKQTVRDLWRQTDVATLRGNETFSTEVAPHG
;
A
#
# COMPACT_ATOMS: atom_id res chain seq x y z
N MET A 1 -32.14 -0.02 -65.72
CA MET A 1 -31.00 -0.38 -66.58
C MET A 1 -29.75 -0.24 -65.75
N ASN A 2 -29.11 -1.36 -65.50
CA ASN A 2 -27.89 -1.52 -64.68
C ASN A 2 -26.71 -1.75 -65.63
N PRO A 3 -25.51 -1.28 -65.37
CA PRO A 3 -24.39 -2.13 -65.66
C PRO A 3 -23.47 -2.39 -64.44
N LYS A 4 -23.22 -3.67 -64.27
CA LYS A 4 -22.25 -4.31 -63.37
C LYS A 4 -20.83 -3.85 -63.71
N SER A 5 -20.05 -3.46 -62.70
CA SER A 5 -18.60 -3.33 -62.77
C SER A 5 -17.93 -4.54 -62.10
N LYS A 6 -17.05 -5.17 -62.86
CA LYS A 6 -16.29 -6.38 -62.54
C LYS A 6 -15.15 -6.04 -61.56
N ILE A 7 -14.96 -6.90 -60.56
CA ILE A 7 -13.80 -6.94 -59.68
C ILE A 7 -12.72 -7.79 -60.34
N PRO A 8 -11.44 -7.40 -60.39
CA PRO A 8 -10.36 -8.24 -60.88
C PRO A 8 -9.80 -9.17 -59.81
N GLU A 9 -9.50 -10.40 -60.20
CA GLU A 9 -8.86 -11.44 -59.38
C GLU A 9 -7.39 -11.12 -59.05
N PRO A 10 -6.81 -11.62 -57.94
CA PRO A 10 -5.42 -11.41 -57.58
C PRO A 10 -4.48 -12.39 -58.29
N MET A 11 -3.39 -11.85 -58.85
CA MET A 11 -2.31 -12.59 -59.49
C MET A 11 -1.52 -13.44 -58.50
N LYS A 12 -1.37 -14.73 -58.84
CA LYS A 12 -0.46 -15.70 -58.20
C LYS A 12 0.99 -15.41 -58.61
N LYS A 13 1.89 -15.19 -57.63
CA LYS A 13 3.35 -15.22 -57.87
C LYS A 13 3.91 -16.60 -57.52
N PRO A 14 4.89 -17.11 -58.24
CA PRO A 14 5.46 -18.44 -58.01
C PRO A 14 6.50 -18.43 -56.89
N ILE A 15 6.48 -19.53 -56.11
CA ILE A 15 7.48 -19.85 -55.10
C ILE A 15 8.71 -20.42 -55.80
N LEU A 16 9.87 -19.77 -55.62
CA LEU A 16 11.16 -20.28 -56.08
C LEU A 16 11.88 -20.95 -54.90
N LEU A 17 12.03 -22.26 -54.99
CA LEU A 17 12.71 -23.10 -54.01
C LEU A 17 14.20 -23.13 -54.35
N TYR A 18 15.08 -22.58 -53.50
CA TYR A 18 16.53 -22.81 -53.59
C TYR A 18 16.96 -23.85 -52.57
N LEU A 19 17.37 -25.01 -53.09
CA LEU A 19 18.15 -26.01 -52.35
C LEU A 19 19.63 -25.64 -52.45
N THR A 20 20.28 -25.32 -51.34
CA THR A 20 21.73 -25.26 -51.25
C THR A 20 22.22 -26.31 -50.26
N THR A 21 22.98 -27.23 -50.76
CA THR A 21 23.76 -28.27 -50.07
C THR A 21 24.81 -27.61 -49.15
N LEU A 22 24.79 -27.92 -47.85
CA LEU A 22 25.85 -27.53 -46.92
C LEU A 22 26.87 -28.65 -46.82
N ALA A 23 28.11 -28.32 -47.18
CA ALA A 23 29.29 -29.12 -46.85
C ALA A 23 29.73 -28.81 -45.41
N LEU A 24 29.86 -29.87 -44.59
CA LEU A 24 30.42 -29.79 -43.25
C LEU A 24 31.94 -29.62 -43.34
N THR A 25 32.46 -28.47 -42.85
CA THR A 25 33.84 -28.34 -42.42
C THR A 25 33.83 -27.93 -40.92
N ALA A 26 34.30 -28.85 -40.09
CA ALA A 26 34.53 -28.61 -38.69
C ALA A 26 35.78 -27.69 -38.52
N LEU A 27 35.54 -26.47 -38.05
CA LEU A 27 36.58 -25.60 -37.50
C LEU A 27 36.25 -25.35 -36.03
N CYS A 28 37.09 -25.86 -35.14
CA CYS A 28 37.11 -25.49 -33.74
C CYS A 28 37.51 -24.02 -33.62
N GLY A 29 36.53 -23.15 -33.44
CA GLY A 29 36.71 -21.75 -33.06
C GLY A 29 36.07 -21.52 -31.69
N GLY A 30 36.88 -21.27 -30.68
CA GLY A 30 36.43 -20.92 -29.32
C GLY A 30 35.58 -19.65 -29.40
N ALA A 31 34.26 -19.79 -29.19
CA ALA A 31 33.37 -18.67 -28.94
C ALA A 31 33.68 -18.16 -27.51
N ALA A 32 34.39 -17.05 -27.37
CA ALA A 32 34.35 -16.24 -26.18
C ALA A 32 32.90 -15.74 -26.04
N ALA A 33 32.15 -16.36 -25.13
CA ALA A 33 30.89 -15.81 -24.67
C ALA A 33 31.20 -14.49 -23.97
N GLY A 34 31.00 -13.38 -24.68
CA GLY A 34 30.97 -12.08 -24.05
C GLY A 34 29.86 -12.09 -23.00
N GLN A 35 30.23 -12.23 -21.75
CA GLN A 35 29.38 -11.87 -20.64
C GLN A 35 29.03 -10.39 -20.85
N ALA A 36 27.80 -10.10 -21.24
CA ALA A 36 27.25 -8.77 -21.06
C ALA A 36 27.40 -8.46 -19.57
N ALA A 37 28.31 -7.54 -19.25
CA ALA A 37 28.43 -7.03 -17.90
C ALA A 37 27.05 -6.52 -17.52
N ALA A 38 26.43 -7.12 -16.51
CA ALA A 38 25.25 -6.58 -15.90
C ALA A 38 25.63 -5.14 -15.51
N GLN A 39 24.97 -4.16 -16.11
CA GLN A 39 25.13 -2.77 -15.73
C GLN A 39 24.79 -2.70 -14.25
N SER A 40 25.79 -2.43 -13.39
CA SER A 40 25.56 -2.21 -11.98
C SER A 40 24.52 -1.11 -11.83
N ALA A 41 23.51 -1.33 -10.98
CA ALA A 41 22.54 -0.29 -10.67
C ALA A 41 23.28 1.00 -10.28
N PRO A 42 22.78 2.18 -10.65
CA PRO A 42 23.44 3.44 -10.33
C PRO A 42 23.58 3.58 -8.82
N ASP A 43 24.73 4.06 -8.37
CA ASP A 43 24.94 4.35 -6.95
C ASP A 43 24.04 5.50 -6.49
N MET A 44 23.03 5.15 -5.70
CA MET A 44 22.04 6.07 -5.15
C MET A 44 22.43 6.60 -3.76
N SER A 45 23.55 6.16 -3.19
CA SER A 45 23.97 6.51 -1.82
C SER A 45 24.11 8.03 -1.58
N LYS A 46 24.50 8.78 -2.60
CA LYS A 46 24.62 10.25 -2.54
C LYS A 46 23.28 10.99 -2.31
N TYR A 47 22.17 10.32 -2.54
CA TYR A 47 20.83 10.88 -2.33
C TYR A 47 20.23 10.53 -0.96
N ILE A 48 20.90 9.68 -0.17
CA ILE A 48 20.43 9.29 1.16
C ILE A 48 20.56 10.49 2.11
N LEU A 49 19.41 10.97 2.61
CA LEU A 49 19.31 12.06 3.58
C LEU A 49 19.07 11.54 5.00
N THR A 50 18.34 10.44 5.13
CA THR A 50 17.97 9.81 6.40
C THR A 50 19.23 9.27 7.09
N PRO A 51 19.54 9.71 8.32
CA PRO A 51 20.65 9.15 9.09
C PRO A 51 20.35 7.70 9.50
N LYS A 52 21.40 6.94 9.76
CA LYS A 52 21.22 5.60 10.33
C LYS A 52 20.63 5.70 11.73
N PRO A 53 19.74 4.76 12.13
CA PRO A 53 19.24 4.70 13.49
C PRO A 53 20.35 4.61 14.52
N ALA A 54 20.13 5.18 15.71
CA ALA A 54 21.07 5.08 16.82
C ALA A 54 21.13 3.63 17.36
N ASP A 55 22.25 3.29 18.01
CA ASP A 55 22.40 1.99 18.69
C ASP A 55 21.45 1.84 19.88
N THR A 56 21.10 2.97 20.54
CA THR A 56 20.10 3.00 21.63
C THR A 56 18.70 2.77 21.08
N PRO A 57 17.78 2.16 21.86
CA PRO A 57 16.41 1.93 21.40
C PRO A 57 15.66 3.23 21.11
N ARG A 58 14.82 3.19 20.06
CA ARG A 58 13.74 4.16 19.81
C ARG A 58 12.47 3.38 19.48
N ILE A 59 11.38 3.64 20.20
CA ILE A 59 10.06 3.07 19.88
C ILE A 59 9.41 3.93 18.81
N ASN A 60 9.00 3.32 17.70
CA ASN A 60 8.45 3.93 16.49
C ASN A 60 6.97 3.53 16.29
N GLY A 61 6.40 3.91 15.14
CA GLY A 61 5.05 3.54 14.73
C GLY A 61 3.94 4.29 15.46
N ALA A 62 2.72 3.76 15.40
CA ALA A 62 1.52 4.40 15.93
C ALA A 62 1.56 4.57 17.45
N ARG A 63 1.04 5.73 17.95
CA ARG A 63 0.84 6.02 19.38
C ARG A 63 -0.56 5.69 19.84
N VAL A 64 -1.46 5.35 18.94
CA VAL A 64 -2.84 4.95 19.21
C VAL A 64 -3.19 3.72 18.40
N PHE A 65 -3.93 2.79 19.02
CA PHE A 65 -4.37 1.56 18.36
C PHE A 65 -5.82 1.27 18.71
N GLY A 66 -6.68 1.11 17.70
CA GLY A 66 -8.09 0.76 17.84
C GLY A 66 -8.32 -0.74 17.71
N VAL A 67 -9.25 -1.27 18.50
CA VAL A 67 -9.69 -2.66 18.46
C VAL A 67 -11.14 -2.77 18.93
N ARG A 68 -11.94 -3.61 18.26
CA ARG A 68 -13.31 -3.88 18.73
C ARG A 68 -13.32 -4.82 19.94
N PRO A 69 -14.31 -4.66 20.86
CA PRO A 69 -14.41 -5.52 22.03
C PRO A 69 -14.47 -7.00 21.67
N GLY A 70 -13.53 -7.80 22.18
CA GLY A 70 -13.47 -9.24 21.96
C GLY A 70 -12.78 -9.69 20.67
N SER A 71 -12.39 -8.77 19.79
CA SER A 71 -11.57 -9.09 18.60
C SER A 71 -10.15 -9.51 18.99
N GLU A 72 -9.51 -10.27 18.12
CA GLU A 72 -8.10 -10.63 18.28
C GLU A 72 -7.21 -9.39 18.20
N PHE A 73 -6.31 -9.27 19.16
CA PHE A 73 -5.36 -8.20 19.26
C PHE A 73 -3.98 -8.67 18.81
N LEU A 74 -3.41 -8.00 17.85
CA LEU A 74 -2.01 -8.15 17.45
C LEU A 74 -1.39 -6.78 17.23
N TYR A 75 -0.46 -6.41 18.10
CA TYR A 75 0.33 -5.20 18.00
C TYR A 75 1.78 -5.54 18.31
N THR A 76 2.70 -5.21 17.42
CA THR A 76 4.15 -5.36 17.65
C THR A 76 4.75 -4.00 17.99
N ILE A 77 5.47 -3.91 19.09
CA ILE A 77 6.22 -2.71 19.47
C ILE A 77 7.34 -2.54 18.45
N ALA A 78 7.15 -1.62 17.50
CA ALA A 78 8.17 -1.27 16.53
C ALA A 78 9.30 -0.51 17.24
N ALA A 79 10.53 -1.00 17.17
CA ALA A 79 11.66 -0.33 17.81
C ALA A 79 12.97 -0.56 17.06
N THR A 80 13.63 0.53 16.71
CA THR A 80 15.00 0.54 16.19
C THR A 80 16.02 0.52 17.33
N GLY A 81 17.26 0.12 17.03
CA GLY A 81 18.38 -0.03 17.96
C GLY A 81 19.06 -1.39 17.81
N VAL A 82 20.27 -1.52 18.36
CA VAL A 82 21.01 -2.80 18.24
C VAL A 82 20.34 -3.91 19.05
N ARG A 83 20.34 -5.11 18.48
CA ARG A 83 19.80 -6.33 19.11
C ARG A 83 20.92 -7.05 19.90
N PRO A 84 20.61 -7.84 20.97
CA PRO A 84 19.26 -8.16 21.46
C PRO A 84 18.62 -6.98 22.20
N MET A 85 17.29 -6.93 22.13
CA MET A 85 16.45 -5.92 22.77
C MET A 85 15.35 -6.63 23.58
N THR A 86 14.97 -6.07 24.72
CA THR A 86 13.88 -6.57 25.55
C THR A 86 12.78 -5.52 25.68
N PHE A 87 11.56 -5.99 25.77
CA PHE A 87 10.37 -5.14 25.86
C PHE A 87 9.62 -5.34 27.16
N SER A 88 9.03 -4.25 27.67
CA SER A 88 8.09 -4.31 28.78
C SER A 88 6.92 -3.37 28.53
N ALA A 89 5.78 -3.63 29.17
CA ALA A 89 4.57 -2.83 29.07
C ALA A 89 3.86 -2.79 30.42
N GLU A 90 3.55 -1.60 30.92
CA GLU A 90 2.78 -1.38 32.12
C GLU A 90 1.39 -0.83 31.76
N GLY A 91 0.36 -1.27 32.46
CA GLY A 91 -1.01 -0.81 32.21
C GLY A 91 -1.72 -1.53 31.07
N LEU A 92 -1.24 -2.71 30.64
CA LEU A 92 -1.94 -3.53 29.64
C LEU A 92 -3.36 -3.87 30.11
N PRO A 93 -4.39 -3.69 29.26
CA PRO A 93 -5.75 -4.14 29.56
C PRO A 93 -5.80 -5.63 29.87
N LYS A 94 -6.73 -6.01 30.74
CA LYS A 94 -6.96 -7.41 31.06
C LYS A 94 -7.28 -8.21 29.77
N GLY A 95 -6.55 -9.30 29.57
CA GLY A 95 -6.70 -10.19 28.41
C GLY A 95 -5.58 -10.03 27.39
N LEU A 96 -4.76 -8.98 27.47
CA LEU A 96 -3.56 -8.83 26.66
C LEU A 96 -2.31 -9.34 27.39
N LYS A 97 -1.35 -9.82 26.60
CA LYS A 97 -0.04 -10.29 27.06
C LYS A 97 1.05 -9.77 26.10
N LEU A 98 2.17 -9.35 26.68
CA LEU A 98 3.37 -9.01 25.95
C LEU A 98 4.34 -10.18 25.95
N ASP A 99 4.90 -10.47 24.80
CA ASP A 99 6.12 -11.28 24.65
C ASP A 99 7.34 -10.34 24.77
N PRO A 100 8.17 -10.46 25.83
CA PRO A 100 9.26 -9.53 26.09
C PRO A 100 10.45 -9.66 25.12
N GLU A 101 10.56 -10.74 24.36
CA GLU A 101 11.65 -10.95 23.40
C GLU A 101 11.29 -10.36 22.02
N THR A 102 10.03 -10.49 21.60
CA THR A 102 9.56 -10.07 20.29
C THR A 102 8.84 -8.72 20.30
N GLY A 103 8.44 -8.21 21.47
CA GLY A 103 7.64 -6.98 21.59
C GLY A 103 6.19 -7.15 21.13
N ARG A 104 5.71 -8.38 20.88
CA ARG A 104 4.35 -8.65 20.45
C ARG A 104 3.37 -8.61 21.61
N ILE A 105 2.31 -7.84 21.46
CA ILE A 105 1.17 -7.79 22.37
C ILE A 105 0.01 -8.53 21.69
N THR A 106 -0.49 -9.58 22.33
CA THR A 106 -1.57 -10.42 21.79
C THR A 106 -2.62 -10.72 22.84
N GLY A 107 -3.79 -11.19 22.40
CA GLY A 107 -4.89 -11.57 23.27
C GLY A 107 -6.22 -11.00 22.82
N ARG A 108 -7.15 -10.75 23.75
CA ARG A 108 -8.47 -10.16 23.49
C ARG A 108 -8.86 -9.25 24.64
N VAL A 109 -9.41 -8.07 24.34
CA VAL A 109 -9.97 -7.14 25.32
C VAL A 109 -11.46 -7.05 25.08
N THR A 110 -12.27 -7.31 26.13
CA THR A 110 -13.74 -7.29 26.03
C THR A 110 -14.38 -6.05 26.64
N ALA A 111 -13.65 -5.33 27.50
CA ALA A 111 -14.15 -4.13 28.14
C ALA A 111 -13.88 -2.90 27.28
N PRO A 112 -14.92 -2.17 26.79
CA PRO A 112 -14.74 -0.92 26.07
C PRO A 112 -14.05 0.14 26.95
N GLY A 113 -13.28 1.02 26.32
CA GLY A 113 -12.62 2.14 27.00
C GLY A 113 -11.27 2.50 26.37
N GLU A 114 -10.64 3.52 26.93
CA GLU A 114 -9.31 3.96 26.55
C GLU A 114 -8.29 3.53 27.62
N TYR A 115 -7.20 2.95 27.20
CA TYR A 115 -6.14 2.44 28.07
C TYR A 115 -4.80 3.03 27.67
N THR A 116 -4.11 3.67 28.59
CA THR A 116 -2.74 4.12 28.37
C THR A 116 -1.77 3.05 28.85
N VAL A 117 -0.97 2.56 27.93
CA VAL A 117 0.05 1.54 28.16
C VAL A 117 1.43 2.19 28.06
N HIS A 118 2.25 2.06 29.11
CA HIS A 118 3.63 2.55 29.12
C HIS A 118 4.55 1.47 28.55
N LEU A 119 5.00 1.67 27.34
CA LEU A 119 5.92 0.77 26.63
C LEU A 119 7.36 1.14 26.92
N LYS A 120 8.22 0.14 27.06
CA LYS A 120 9.66 0.30 27.18
C LYS A 120 10.39 -0.70 26.31
N ALA A 121 11.42 -0.22 25.60
CA ALA A 121 12.39 -1.03 24.89
C ALA A 121 13.78 -0.79 25.50
N ALA A 122 14.55 -1.85 25.74
CA ALA A 122 15.87 -1.77 26.37
C ALA A 122 16.86 -2.71 25.69
N ASN A 123 18.11 -2.23 25.50
CA ASN A 123 19.25 -3.00 25.02
C ASN A 123 20.52 -2.63 25.84
N ALA A 124 21.68 -3.17 25.48
CA ALA A 124 22.93 -2.88 26.18
C ALA A 124 23.32 -1.38 26.21
N PRO A 125 23.17 -0.61 25.10
CA PRO A 125 23.44 0.84 25.09
C PRO A 125 22.45 1.71 25.88
N GLY A 126 21.20 1.27 26.12
CA GLY A 126 20.24 2.11 26.82
C GLY A 126 18.78 1.62 26.77
N SER A 127 17.85 2.54 27.04
CA SER A 127 16.41 2.25 26.95
C SER A 127 15.64 3.48 26.46
N CYS A 128 14.45 3.22 25.95
CA CYS A 128 13.48 4.22 25.51
C CYS A 128 12.09 3.84 26.03
N GLU A 129 11.27 4.85 26.34
CA GLU A 129 9.90 4.66 26.81
C GLU A 129 8.95 5.49 25.94
N ARG A 130 7.71 4.96 25.73
CA ARG A 130 6.67 5.62 24.95
C ARG A 130 5.29 5.17 25.40
N ASN A 131 4.32 6.07 25.41
CA ASN A 131 2.94 5.71 25.66
C ASN A 131 2.27 5.21 24.39
N LEU A 132 1.48 4.15 24.53
CA LEU A 132 0.52 3.66 23.54
C LEU A 132 -0.88 3.81 24.12
N LYS A 133 -1.77 4.50 23.42
CA LYS A 133 -3.19 4.52 23.75
C LYS A 133 -3.88 3.36 23.03
N ILE A 134 -4.49 2.43 23.76
CA ILE A 134 -5.36 1.40 23.21
C ILE A 134 -6.80 1.86 23.39
N VAL A 135 -7.54 1.97 22.29
CA VAL A 135 -8.96 2.33 22.28
C VAL A 135 -9.75 1.08 21.96
N VAL A 136 -10.51 0.60 22.92
CA VAL A 136 -11.43 -0.55 22.76
C VAL A 136 -12.83 0.02 22.53
N GLY A 137 -13.28 -0.03 21.27
CA GLY A 137 -14.53 0.58 20.81
C GLY A 137 -14.85 0.15 19.39
N ASP A 138 -15.73 0.88 18.71
CA ASP A 138 -16.21 0.52 17.38
C ASP A 138 -15.19 0.86 16.28
N GLU A 139 -14.31 1.83 16.53
CA GLU A 139 -13.35 2.32 15.54
C GLU A 139 -12.02 1.55 15.56
N ILE A 140 -11.58 1.13 14.38
CA ILE A 140 -10.27 0.52 14.12
C ILE A 140 -9.45 1.41 13.17
N ALA A 141 -8.21 1.04 12.87
CA ALA A 141 -7.32 1.81 11.98
C ALA A 141 -7.21 3.30 12.38
N LEU A 142 -7.00 3.57 13.69
CA LEU A 142 -6.93 4.94 14.23
C LEU A 142 -5.72 5.76 13.74
N THR A 143 -4.78 5.13 13.06
CA THR A 143 -3.77 5.77 12.21
C THR A 143 -3.82 5.15 10.81
N PRO A 144 -3.32 5.84 9.77
CA PRO A 144 -3.31 5.28 8.43
C PRO A 144 -2.56 3.93 8.40
N PRO A 145 -3.10 2.90 7.72
CA PRO A 145 -2.40 1.62 7.58
C PRO A 145 -1.04 1.79 6.90
N MET A 146 -0.01 1.13 7.42
CA MET A 146 1.32 1.04 6.84
C MET A 146 1.64 -0.41 6.49
N GLY A 147 1.99 -0.68 5.23
CA GLY A 147 2.26 -2.03 4.79
C GLY A 147 2.73 -2.14 3.36
N TRP A 148 2.55 -3.29 2.79
CA TRP A 148 2.90 -3.66 1.43
C TRP A 148 1.68 -4.25 0.71
N ASN A 149 1.62 -4.08 -0.61
CA ASN A 149 0.62 -4.70 -1.46
C ASN A 149 1.28 -5.26 -2.73
N SER A 150 0.86 -6.45 -3.14
CA SER A 150 1.51 -7.23 -4.20
C SER A 150 1.29 -6.71 -5.63
N TRP A 151 0.32 -5.78 -5.86
CA TRP A 151 -0.11 -5.49 -7.23
C TRP A 151 0.95 -4.81 -8.08
N ASN A 152 1.61 -3.77 -7.56
CA ASN A 152 2.53 -2.97 -8.36
C ASN A 152 3.87 -3.66 -8.63
N CYS A 153 4.16 -4.77 -7.96
CA CYS A 153 5.31 -5.63 -8.29
C CYS A 153 4.92 -6.90 -9.06
N TRP A 154 3.91 -7.64 -8.64
CA TRP A 154 3.62 -8.98 -9.20
C TRP A 154 2.34 -9.05 -10.02
N ALA A 155 1.43 -8.05 -9.92
CA ALA A 155 0.09 -8.09 -10.49
C ALA A 155 -0.59 -9.46 -10.21
N ARG A 156 -1.27 -10.03 -11.19
CA ARG A 156 -1.97 -11.33 -11.07
C ARG A 156 -1.07 -12.55 -10.93
N ASP A 157 0.23 -12.37 -11.16
CA ASP A 157 1.20 -13.49 -11.09
C ASP A 157 1.70 -13.75 -9.67
N VAL A 158 1.21 -13.00 -8.67
CA VAL A 158 1.54 -13.15 -7.26
C VAL A 158 1.35 -14.60 -6.79
N THR A 159 2.31 -15.07 -5.98
CA THR A 159 2.33 -16.42 -5.39
C THR A 159 2.54 -16.35 -3.88
N GLN A 160 2.17 -17.41 -3.16
CA GLN A 160 2.43 -17.54 -1.72
C GLN A 160 3.92 -17.32 -1.38
N GLU A 161 4.84 -17.85 -2.18
CA GLU A 161 6.27 -17.69 -1.96
C GLU A 161 6.71 -16.23 -2.05
N GLN A 162 6.21 -15.46 -3.03
CA GLN A 162 6.49 -14.03 -3.16
C GLN A 162 5.92 -13.23 -1.99
N VAL A 163 4.73 -13.57 -1.50
CA VAL A 163 4.12 -12.96 -0.32
C VAL A 163 4.96 -13.22 0.93
N LEU A 164 5.38 -14.47 1.14
CA LEU A 164 6.26 -14.84 2.26
C LEU A 164 7.65 -14.19 2.15
N SER A 165 8.21 -14.12 0.93
CA SER A 165 9.45 -13.39 0.67
C SER A 165 9.34 -11.92 1.08
N SER A 166 8.22 -11.25 0.74
CA SER A 166 7.96 -9.86 1.12
C SER A 166 7.76 -9.72 2.64
N ALA A 167 7.07 -10.66 3.29
CA ALA A 167 6.90 -10.64 4.73
C ALA A 167 8.23 -10.80 5.48
N ARG A 168 9.07 -11.74 5.07
CA ARG A 168 10.42 -11.93 5.63
C ARG A 168 11.29 -10.70 5.39
N ALA A 169 11.28 -10.16 4.17
CA ALA A 169 12.04 -8.95 3.83
C ALA A 169 11.59 -7.73 4.65
N MET A 170 10.29 -7.59 4.95
CA MET A 170 9.80 -6.51 5.84
C MET A 170 10.42 -6.60 7.25
N VAL A 171 10.62 -7.79 7.77
CA VAL A 171 11.28 -8.00 9.07
C VAL A 171 12.80 -7.86 8.95
N GLU A 172 13.42 -8.53 8.00
CA GLU A 172 14.88 -8.62 7.85
C GLU A 172 15.52 -7.29 7.44
N SER A 173 14.83 -6.46 6.64
CA SER A 173 15.28 -5.11 6.28
C SER A 173 15.14 -4.09 7.41
N GLY A 174 14.39 -4.44 8.48
CA GLY A 174 14.06 -3.55 9.58
C GLY A 174 12.83 -2.67 9.34
N LEU A 175 12.12 -2.75 8.22
CA LEU A 175 10.88 -1.98 7.99
C LEU A 175 9.87 -2.18 9.13
N ALA A 176 9.71 -3.39 9.64
CA ALA A 176 8.83 -3.68 10.78
C ALA A 176 9.22 -2.89 12.05
N ASP A 177 10.51 -2.62 12.26
CA ASP A 177 11.03 -1.80 13.38
C ASP A 177 10.67 -0.32 13.25
N HIS A 178 10.18 0.12 12.08
CA HIS A 178 9.68 1.46 11.79
C HIS A 178 8.14 1.56 11.74
N GLY A 179 7.42 0.44 12.01
CA GLY A 179 5.96 0.42 12.11
C GLY A 179 5.21 -0.15 10.89
N TRP A 180 5.92 -0.59 9.85
CA TRP A 180 5.30 -1.30 8.73
C TRP A 180 4.80 -2.66 9.19
N SER A 181 3.52 -2.98 8.91
CA SER A 181 2.89 -4.15 9.53
C SER A 181 1.96 -4.97 8.64
N TYR A 182 1.40 -4.41 7.56
CA TYR A 182 0.49 -5.15 6.69
C TYR A 182 1.20 -5.78 5.50
N ILE A 183 0.86 -7.03 5.20
CA ILE A 183 1.26 -7.77 3.99
C ILE A 183 -0.02 -8.10 3.22
N ASN A 184 -0.34 -7.31 2.19
CA ASN A 184 -1.61 -7.40 1.48
C ASN A 184 -1.44 -8.13 0.15
N ILE A 185 -2.21 -9.21 -0.01
CA ILE A 185 -2.33 -9.95 -1.27
C ILE A 185 -3.41 -9.27 -2.10
N ASP A 186 -3.02 -8.78 -3.28
CA ASP A 186 -3.94 -8.22 -4.26
C ASP A 186 -4.63 -9.30 -5.11
N ASP A 187 -5.25 -8.95 -6.23
CA ASP A 187 -5.95 -9.85 -7.13
C ASP A 187 -5.04 -10.96 -7.69
N GLY A 188 -5.56 -12.17 -7.79
CA GLY A 188 -4.83 -13.30 -8.36
C GLY A 188 -4.67 -14.53 -7.43
N TRP A 189 -5.23 -14.51 -6.23
CA TRP A 189 -5.20 -15.62 -5.28
C TRP A 189 -6.42 -16.57 -5.39
N GLN A 190 -7.53 -16.07 -5.93
CA GLN A 190 -8.83 -16.71 -5.90
C GLN A 190 -8.88 -17.96 -6.78
N GLY A 191 -9.45 -19.03 -6.22
CA GLY A 191 -9.82 -20.26 -6.90
C GLY A 191 -11.33 -20.42 -7.01
N LYS A 192 -11.83 -21.66 -6.94
CA LYS A 192 -13.27 -21.95 -6.95
C LYS A 192 -13.90 -21.78 -5.57
N ARG A 193 -15.22 -21.57 -5.54
CA ARG A 193 -15.96 -21.61 -4.28
C ARG A 193 -16.04 -23.02 -3.75
N GLY A 194 -16.11 -23.13 -2.44
CA GLY A 194 -16.21 -24.41 -1.75
C GLY A 194 -15.93 -24.31 -0.26
N GLY A 195 -15.50 -25.43 0.32
CA GLY A 195 -15.22 -25.52 1.74
C GLY A 195 -16.47 -25.41 2.62
N LYS A 196 -16.25 -25.22 3.92
CA LYS A 196 -17.28 -25.17 4.96
C LYS A 196 -18.32 -24.05 4.72
N HIS A 197 -17.88 -22.92 4.19
CA HIS A 197 -18.71 -21.73 4.01
C HIS A 197 -19.25 -21.55 2.58
N ASN A 198 -18.89 -22.41 1.64
CA ASN A 198 -19.08 -22.19 0.21
C ASN A 198 -18.46 -20.85 -0.24
N ALA A 199 -17.33 -20.51 0.34
CA ALA A 199 -16.58 -19.27 0.09
C ALA A 199 -15.53 -19.46 -1.00
N ILE A 200 -14.94 -18.36 -1.49
CA ILE A 200 -13.80 -18.40 -2.40
C ILE A 200 -12.64 -19.13 -1.72
N GLN A 201 -12.21 -20.24 -2.31
CA GLN A 201 -11.03 -20.96 -1.87
C GLN A 201 -9.79 -20.46 -2.63
N PRO A 202 -8.59 -20.58 -2.08
CA PRO A 202 -7.39 -20.17 -2.80
C PRO A 202 -7.11 -21.07 -4.00
N ASN A 203 -6.43 -20.53 -5.00
CA ASN A 203 -5.96 -21.30 -6.15
C ASN A 203 -4.64 -22.04 -5.84
N THR A 204 -4.11 -22.76 -6.82
CA THR A 204 -2.91 -23.59 -6.61
C THR A 204 -1.64 -22.81 -6.27
N LYS A 205 -1.61 -21.49 -6.50
CA LYS A 205 -0.49 -20.60 -6.10
C LYS A 205 -0.48 -20.30 -4.60
N PHE A 206 -1.61 -20.56 -3.91
CA PHE A 206 -1.82 -20.34 -2.48
C PHE A 206 -2.39 -21.60 -1.84
N PRO A 207 -1.59 -22.64 -1.64
CA PRO A 207 -2.08 -23.98 -1.24
C PRO A 207 -2.75 -24.01 0.14
N ASP A 208 -2.38 -23.13 1.07
CA ASP A 208 -2.97 -23.05 2.40
C ASP A 208 -2.95 -21.60 2.93
N MET A 209 -4.06 -20.88 2.76
CA MET A 209 -4.20 -19.47 3.17
C MET A 209 -4.17 -19.30 4.69
N LYS A 210 -4.70 -20.29 5.44
CA LYS A 210 -4.67 -20.24 6.91
C LYS A 210 -3.24 -20.38 7.43
N ALA A 211 -2.48 -21.34 6.92
CA ALA A 211 -1.08 -21.51 7.29
C ALA A 211 -0.24 -20.28 6.90
N LEU A 212 -0.51 -19.67 5.74
CA LEU A 212 0.14 -18.44 5.32
C LEU A 212 -0.14 -17.28 6.29
N ALA A 213 -1.42 -17.12 6.70
CA ALA A 213 -1.79 -16.09 7.67
C ALA A 213 -1.12 -16.33 9.02
N ASP A 214 -1.09 -17.57 9.50
CA ASP A 214 -0.44 -17.92 10.77
C ASP A 214 1.08 -17.66 10.74
N GLU A 215 1.75 -17.93 9.61
CA GLU A 215 3.19 -17.65 9.46
C GLU A 215 3.46 -16.14 9.49
N ILE A 216 2.63 -15.33 8.80
CA ILE A 216 2.75 -13.86 8.80
C ILE A 216 2.47 -13.28 10.19
N HIS A 217 1.43 -13.76 10.89
CA HIS A 217 1.16 -13.38 12.29
C HIS A 217 2.30 -13.81 13.21
N GLY A 218 2.90 -14.97 12.94
CA GLY A 218 4.09 -15.46 13.64
C GLY A 218 5.31 -14.54 13.52
N MET A 219 5.37 -13.71 12.49
CA MET A 219 6.38 -12.67 12.32
C MET A 219 6.00 -11.33 13.02
N GLY A 220 4.79 -11.25 13.59
CA GLY A 220 4.25 -10.01 14.19
C GLY A 220 3.63 -9.05 13.19
N LEU A 221 3.39 -9.50 11.96
CA LEU A 221 2.78 -8.77 10.86
C LEU A 221 1.30 -9.13 10.71
N LYS A 222 0.58 -8.38 9.90
CA LYS A 222 -0.83 -8.59 9.56
C LYS A 222 -0.97 -8.94 8.08
N ILE A 223 -2.03 -9.67 7.73
CA ILE A 223 -2.26 -10.11 6.36
C ILE A 223 -3.55 -9.51 5.79
N GLY A 224 -3.49 -9.04 4.54
CA GLY A 224 -4.65 -8.56 3.80
C GLY A 224 -4.96 -9.42 2.58
N ILE A 225 -6.19 -9.26 2.08
CA ILE A 225 -6.72 -9.98 0.94
C ILE A 225 -7.49 -9.04 0.01
N TYR A 226 -7.79 -9.49 -1.20
CA TYR A 226 -8.51 -8.75 -2.23
C TYR A 226 -9.78 -9.49 -2.65
N SER A 227 -10.87 -8.74 -2.93
CA SER A 227 -12.07 -9.25 -3.58
C SER A 227 -12.80 -8.16 -4.36
N SER A 228 -13.95 -8.50 -4.95
CA SER A 228 -14.80 -7.60 -5.73
C SER A 228 -16.28 -7.98 -5.55
N PRO A 229 -17.24 -7.03 -5.58
CA PRO A 229 -18.67 -7.32 -5.59
C PRO A 229 -19.18 -7.78 -6.97
N TRP A 230 -18.32 -7.98 -7.92
CA TRP A 230 -18.66 -8.52 -9.23
C TRP A 230 -18.60 -10.06 -9.26
N VAL A 231 -19.12 -10.63 -10.33
CA VAL A 231 -18.95 -12.06 -10.64
C VAL A 231 -17.47 -12.41 -10.79
N GLY A 232 -16.69 -11.49 -11.35
CA GLY A 232 -15.24 -11.65 -11.53
C GLY A 232 -14.46 -10.42 -11.09
N THR A 233 -13.14 -10.58 -10.98
CA THR A 233 -12.18 -9.53 -10.63
C THR A 233 -11.49 -8.96 -11.86
N TYR A 234 -10.67 -7.89 -11.68
CA TYR A 234 -9.88 -7.30 -12.78
C TYR A 234 -8.85 -8.27 -13.36
N ALA A 235 -8.28 -9.16 -12.56
CA ALA A 235 -7.38 -10.22 -13.04
C ALA A 235 -8.14 -11.47 -13.57
N ALA A 236 -9.46 -11.38 -13.69
CA ALA A 236 -10.35 -12.44 -14.18
C ALA A 236 -10.39 -13.69 -13.28
N HIS A 237 -10.34 -13.49 -12.00
CA HIS A 237 -10.70 -14.48 -10.98
C HIS A 237 -12.15 -14.29 -10.53
N ILE A 238 -12.68 -15.18 -9.68
CA ILE A 238 -14.05 -15.01 -9.16
C ILE A 238 -14.10 -13.91 -8.12
N GLY A 239 -15.23 -13.20 -8.09
CA GLY A 239 -15.59 -12.22 -7.08
C GLY A 239 -16.61 -12.76 -6.07
N SER A 240 -17.14 -11.87 -5.23
CA SER A 240 -18.06 -12.22 -4.16
C SER A 240 -19.52 -12.44 -4.61
N TYR A 241 -19.80 -12.31 -5.90
CA TYR A 241 -21.12 -12.54 -6.48
C TYR A 241 -21.12 -13.63 -7.57
N SER A 242 -22.27 -14.24 -7.83
CA SER A 242 -22.43 -15.23 -8.89
C SER A 242 -23.82 -15.15 -9.52
N ASP A 243 -23.92 -15.48 -10.81
CA ASP A 243 -25.17 -15.67 -11.53
C ASP A 243 -25.89 -16.98 -11.13
N ASN A 244 -25.21 -17.85 -10.38
CA ASN A 244 -25.73 -19.14 -9.97
C ASN A 244 -25.89 -19.23 -8.43
N PRO A 245 -26.96 -19.86 -7.94
CA PRO A 245 -27.21 -19.99 -6.51
C PRO A 245 -26.19 -20.88 -5.77
N ASP A 246 -25.46 -21.73 -6.49
CA ASP A 246 -24.37 -22.57 -5.97
C ASP A 246 -23.03 -21.85 -5.95
N GLY A 247 -22.96 -20.64 -6.48
CA GLY A 247 -21.76 -19.82 -6.55
C GLY A 247 -20.81 -20.16 -7.69
N GLU A 248 -21.20 -21.07 -8.59
CA GLU A 248 -20.39 -21.40 -9.75
C GLU A 248 -20.57 -20.36 -10.88
N ASN A 249 -19.50 -20.04 -11.59
CA ASN A 249 -19.51 -19.26 -12.81
C ASN A 249 -19.18 -20.15 -14.01
N GLN A 250 -19.88 -19.94 -15.13
CA GLN A 250 -19.75 -20.81 -16.31
C GLN A 250 -18.32 -20.85 -16.85
N TRP A 251 -17.64 -19.72 -16.90
CA TRP A 251 -16.25 -19.64 -17.36
C TRP A 251 -15.27 -20.39 -16.46
N ILE A 252 -15.57 -20.58 -15.17
CA ILE A 252 -14.81 -21.43 -14.26
C ILE A 252 -15.06 -22.90 -14.55
N LYS A 253 -16.32 -23.30 -14.86
CA LYS A 253 -16.70 -24.67 -15.25
C LYS A 253 -15.95 -25.09 -16.50
N ASP A 254 -15.80 -24.19 -17.44
CA ASP A 254 -15.09 -24.40 -18.70
C ASP A 254 -13.55 -24.40 -18.53
N GLY A 255 -13.05 -24.25 -17.32
CA GLY A 255 -11.61 -24.16 -17.04
C GLY A 255 -10.96 -22.88 -17.51
N MET A 256 -11.76 -21.87 -17.83
CA MET A 256 -11.30 -20.58 -18.37
C MET A 256 -11.11 -19.51 -17.28
N HIS A 257 -10.85 -19.91 -16.07
CA HIS A 257 -10.57 -18.94 -15.02
C HIS A 257 -9.10 -18.55 -15.01
N ASN A 258 -8.85 -17.34 -14.55
CA ASN A 258 -7.55 -16.78 -14.25
C ASN A 258 -6.58 -16.51 -15.42
N GLU A 259 -5.54 -17.22 -15.56
CA GLU A 259 -4.25 -16.87 -16.20
C GLU A 259 -4.31 -16.14 -17.55
N HIS A 260 -5.32 -16.39 -18.37
CA HIS A 260 -5.40 -15.83 -19.73
C HIS A 260 -6.78 -15.30 -20.06
N PHE A 261 -7.58 -15.08 -19.04
CA PHE A 261 -8.96 -14.77 -19.25
C PHE A 261 -9.10 -13.49 -20.09
N ARG A 262 -9.63 -13.64 -21.27
CA ARG A 262 -10.17 -12.60 -22.17
C ARG A 262 -9.25 -11.51 -22.65
N TYR A 263 -8.47 -10.86 -21.80
CA TYR A 263 -7.51 -9.82 -22.21
C TYR A 263 -6.39 -10.35 -23.11
N GLN A 264 -6.10 -11.65 -23.03
CA GLN A 264 -5.00 -12.28 -23.75
C GLN A 264 -5.45 -13.34 -24.74
N LYS A 265 -6.77 -13.58 -24.86
CA LYS A 265 -7.30 -14.52 -25.85
C LYS A 265 -7.24 -13.89 -27.22
N PRO A 266 -6.45 -14.44 -28.18
CA PRO A 266 -6.46 -13.94 -29.54
C PRO A 266 -7.88 -14.00 -30.14
N GLY A 267 -8.39 -12.85 -30.63
CA GLY A 267 -9.72 -12.76 -31.23
C GLY A 267 -10.87 -12.63 -30.24
N GLY A 268 -10.61 -12.49 -28.93
CA GLY A 268 -11.62 -12.20 -27.92
C GLY A 268 -12.28 -10.82 -28.12
N ASN A 269 -13.54 -10.70 -27.74
CA ASN A 269 -14.26 -9.42 -27.75
C ASN A 269 -14.16 -8.77 -26.38
N TYR A 270 -13.23 -7.84 -26.20
CA TYR A 270 -12.96 -7.15 -24.96
C TYR A 270 -14.21 -6.62 -24.24
N TRP A 271 -15.12 -5.96 -24.95
CA TRP A 271 -16.31 -5.37 -24.34
C TRP A 271 -17.33 -6.40 -23.87
N LYS A 272 -17.53 -7.46 -24.65
CA LYS A 272 -18.40 -8.57 -24.27
C LYS A 272 -17.84 -9.29 -23.05
N ASP A 273 -16.55 -9.60 -23.09
CA ASP A 273 -15.85 -10.31 -22.03
C ASP A 273 -15.88 -9.50 -20.73
N ARG A 274 -15.69 -8.17 -20.81
CA ARG A 274 -15.78 -7.27 -19.68
C ARG A 274 -17.18 -7.24 -19.07
N ALA A 275 -18.23 -7.20 -19.86
CA ALA A 275 -19.61 -7.23 -19.37
C ALA A 275 -19.96 -8.53 -18.64
N GLU A 276 -19.40 -9.67 -19.10
CA GLU A 276 -19.58 -10.96 -18.43
C GLU A 276 -18.81 -11.08 -17.09
N THR A 277 -17.75 -10.31 -16.91
CA THR A 277 -16.89 -10.37 -15.72
C THR A 277 -17.22 -9.29 -14.68
N TYR A 278 -17.48 -8.07 -15.15
CA TYR A 278 -17.64 -6.87 -14.31
C TYR A 278 -19.10 -6.46 -14.19
N HIS A 279 -19.92 -7.36 -13.65
CA HIS A 279 -21.29 -7.06 -13.31
C HIS A 279 -21.64 -7.65 -11.94
N HIS A 280 -22.58 -7.00 -11.28
CA HIS A 280 -23.21 -7.55 -10.08
C HIS A 280 -24.22 -8.61 -10.51
N ALA A 281 -24.28 -9.70 -9.78
CA ALA A 281 -25.16 -10.83 -10.06
C ALA A 281 -26.23 -10.98 -8.97
N ASP A 282 -27.16 -11.92 -9.16
CA ASP A 282 -28.31 -12.08 -8.26
C ASP A 282 -27.96 -12.73 -6.91
N TYR A 283 -26.84 -13.47 -6.84
CA TYR A 283 -26.46 -14.21 -5.64
C TYR A 283 -25.20 -13.65 -4.99
N SER A 284 -25.35 -13.11 -3.79
CA SER A 284 -24.25 -12.63 -2.95
C SER A 284 -23.67 -13.76 -2.10
N PHE A 285 -22.36 -13.83 -2.08
CA PHE A 285 -21.56 -14.71 -1.21
C PHE A 285 -20.71 -13.91 -0.21
N VAL A 286 -20.95 -12.62 -0.06
CA VAL A 286 -20.18 -11.72 0.81
C VAL A 286 -20.06 -12.27 2.22
N LYS A 287 -21.16 -12.68 2.85
CA LYS A 287 -21.13 -13.25 4.22
C LYS A 287 -20.33 -14.55 4.30
N ALA A 288 -20.41 -15.37 3.28
CA ALA A 288 -19.66 -16.64 3.20
C ALA A 288 -18.15 -16.38 3.08
N ASP A 289 -17.78 -15.43 2.20
CA ASP A 289 -16.40 -15.05 1.98
C ASP A 289 -15.78 -14.42 3.23
N VAL A 290 -16.49 -13.49 3.88
CA VAL A 290 -16.05 -12.83 5.12
C VAL A 290 -15.89 -13.84 6.27
N ALA A 291 -16.83 -14.79 6.43
CA ALA A 291 -16.71 -15.83 7.44
C ALA A 291 -15.44 -16.69 7.23
N GLN A 292 -15.12 -17.00 5.99
CA GLN A 292 -13.90 -17.73 5.65
C GLN A 292 -12.64 -16.89 5.91
N TRP A 293 -12.64 -15.60 5.56
CA TRP A 293 -11.50 -14.71 5.79
C TRP A 293 -11.24 -14.49 7.28
N ALA A 294 -12.29 -14.33 8.07
CA ALA A 294 -12.17 -14.26 9.53
C ALA A 294 -11.57 -15.55 10.12
N GLU A 295 -11.99 -16.73 9.62
CA GLU A 295 -11.44 -18.03 10.05
C GLU A 295 -9.97 -18.19 9.62
N TRP A 296 -9.55 -17.66 8.48
CA TRP A 296 -8.14 -17.64 8.06
C TRP A 296 -7.29 -16.66 8.86
N GLY A 297 -7.91 -15.66 9.49
CA GLY A 297 -7.20 -14.64 10.24
C GLY A 297 -6.81 -13.41 9.40
N ILE A 298 -7.58 -13.09 8.38
CA ILE A 298 -7.34 -11.88 7.55
C ILE A 298 -7.59 -10.61 8.37
N ASP A 299 -6.75 -9.58 8.17
CA ASP A 299 -6.75 -8.32 8.90
C ASP A 299 -7.07 -7.10 8.02
N TYR A 300 -7.09 -7.25 6.71
CA TYR A 300 -7.30 -6.17 5.75
C TYR A 300 -8.00 -6.70 4.50
N LEU A 301 -8.99 -5.97 4.00
CA LEU A 301 -9.68 -6.25 2.74
C LEU A 301 -9.53 -5.07 1.77
N LYS A 302 -8.96 -5.30 0.59
CA LYS A 302 -9.15 -4.44 -0.57
C LYS A 302 -10.35 -4.95 -1.37
N TYR A 303 -11.42 -4.16 -1.43
CA TYR A 303 -12.65 -4.48 -2.16
C TYR A 303 -12.77 -3.55 -3.37
N ASP A 304 -12.71 -4.12 -4.58
CA ASP A 304 -12.36 -3.35 -5.78
C ASP A 304 -13.40 -3.49 -6.90
N TRP A 305 -14.02 -2.37 -7.26
CA TRP A 305 -14.94 -2.26 -8.40
C TRP A 305 -15.15 -0.79 -8.80
N LEU A 306 -15.77 -0.57 -9.96
CA LEU A 306 -16.06 0.77 -10.48
C LEU A 306 -17.41 0.79 -11.23
N PRO A 307 -18.31 1.75 -10.92
CA PRO A 307 -18.23 2.71 -9.82
C PRO A 307 -18.51 2.06 -8.47
N ASN A 308 -17.88 2.56 -7.41
CA ASN A 308 -18.26 2.19 -6.06
C ASN A 308 -19.67 2.71 -5.77
N ASP A 309 -20.48 1.94 -5.07
CA ASP A 309 -21.87 2.25 -4.75
C ASP A 309 -22.23 1.92 -3.29
N ARG A 310 -23.29 2.52 -2.80
CA ARG A 310 -23.75 2.38 -1.41
C ARG A 310 -24.11 0.94 -1.05
N TYR A 311 -24.83 0.25 -1.94
CA TYR A 311 -25.40 -1.06 -1.61
C TYR A 311 -24.30 -2.10 -1.33
N HIS A 312 -23.38 -2.27 -2.27
CA HIS A 312 -22.30 -3.27 -2.15
C HIS A 312 -21.28 -2.88 -1.09
N THR A 313 -21.05 -1.57 -0.88
CA THR A 313 -20.20 -1.10 0.22
C THR A 313 -20.82 -1.43 1.57
N ALA A 314 -22.12 -1.14 1.77
CA ALA A 314 -22.80 -1.41 3.03
C ALA A 314 -22.93 -2.91 3.32
N GLU A 315 -23.23 -3.73 2.31
CA GLU A 315 -23.32 -5.18 2.49
C GLU A 315 -21.98 -5.78 2.97
N MET A 316 -20.87 -5.36 2.38
CA MET A 316 -19.55 -5.81 2.83
C MET A 316 -19.21 -5.27 4.22
N HIS A 317 -19.49 -3.98 4.49
CA HIS A 317 -19.33 -3.37 5.82
C HIS A 317 -20.08 -4.18 6.89
N ASP A 318 -21.38 -4.45 6.68
CA ASP A 318 -22.20 -5.21 7.62
C ASP A 318 -21.65 -6.62 7.87
N ALA A 319 -21.12 -7.26 6.84
CA ALA A 319 -20.51 -8.58 6.99
C ALA A 319 -19.22 -8.53 7.81
N LEU A 320 -18.36 -7.53 7.58
CA LEU A 320 -17.11 -7.33 8.31
C LEU A 320 -17.35 -6.96 9.77
N GLU A 321 -18.34 -6.08 10.06
CA GLU A 321 -18.72 -5.72 11.43
C GLU A 321 -19.19 -6.93 12.26
N ASN A 322 -19.82 -7.91 11.63
CA ASN A 322 -20.42 -9.06 12.29
C ASN A 322 -19.60 -10.35 12.22
N CYS A 323 -18.37 -10.31 11.68
CA CYS A 323 -17.54 -11.52 11.54
C CYS A 323 -16.76 -11.92 12.80
N GLY A 324 -16.72 -11.07 13.83
CA GLY A 324 -16.02 -11.33 15.10
C GLY A 324 -14.50 -11.13 15.01
N ARG A 325 -14.00 -10.48 13.96
CA ARG A 325 -12.59 -10.11 13.76
C ARG A 325 -12.49 -8.70 13.19
N ASP A 326 -11.47 -7.97 13.60
CA ASP A 326 -11.15 -6.67 13.02
C ASP A 326 -10.48 -6.85 11.66
N ILE A 327 -11.16 -6.40 10.61
CA ILE A 327 -10.65 -6.40 9.24
C ILE A 327 -10.75 -4.97 8.71
N VAL A 328 -9.63 -4.34 8.42
CA VAL A 328 -9.59 -3.01 7.81
C VAL A 328 -10.25 -3.06 6.45
N TYR A 329 -11.30 -2.25 6.25
CA TYR A 329 -12.07 -2.22 5.02
C TYR A 329 -11.61 -1.09 4.10
N SER A 330 -11.01 -1.44 2.97
CA SER A 330 -10.53 -0.50 1.95
C SER A 330 -11.25 -0.72 0.63
N ILE A 331 -11.97 0.29 0.13
CA ILE A 331 -12.60 0.24 -1.19
C ILE A 331 -11.69 0.85 -2.26
N SER A 332 -11.73 0.28 -3.44
CA SER A 332 -11.02 0.67 -4.66
C SER A 332 -12.04 0.58 -5.79
N ASN A 333 -12.06 1.36 -6.76
CA ASN A 333 -11.13 2.19 -7.46
C ASN A 333 -11.86 3.52 -7.76
N LYS A 334 -11.25 4.68 -7.46
CA LYS A 334 -11.80 6.00 -7.76
C LYS A 334 -13.19 6.26 -7.15
N ALA A 335 -13.29 6.13 -5.82
CA ALA A 335 -14.52 6.36 -5.07
C ALA A 335 -15.17 7.72 -5.43
N PRO A 336 -16.48 7.75 -5.74
CA PRO A 336 -17.18 8.99 -6.07
C PRO A 336 -17.09 10.03 -4.95
N TYR A 337 -16.57 11.21 -5.25
CA TYR A 337 -16.43 12.29 -4.26
C TYR A 337 -17.76 12.76 -3.67
N ALA A 338 -18.85 12.70 -4.48
CA ALA A 338 -20.19 13.09 -4.03
C ALA A 338 -20.70 12.24 -2.84
N ASP A 339 -20.15 11.04 -2.69
CA ASP A 339 -20.52 10.09 -1.65
C ASP A 339 -19.48 10.02 -0.51
N ALA A 340 -18.57 11.01 -0.42
CA ALA A 340 -17.51 11.03 0.59
C ALA A 340 -18.01 10.85 2.04
N PRO A 341 -19.14 11.44 2.50
CA PRO A 341 -19.69 11.16 3.83
C PRO A 341 -20.03 9.68 4.05
N LEU A 342 -20.46 8.98 2.99
CA LEU A 342 -20.77 7.56 3.05
C LEU A 342 -19.50 6.70 3.21
N TRP A 343 -18.43 7.08 2.53
CA TRP A 343 -17.14 6.36 2.67
C TRP A 343 -16.58 6.49 4.08
N MET A 344 -16.73 7.65 4.73
CA MET A 344 -16.40 7.84 6.15
C MET A 344 -17.25 6.96 7.09
N GLU A 345 -18.51 6.74 6.75
CA GLU A 345 -19.42 5.93 7.57
C GLU A 345 -19.10 4.43 7.45
N LEU A 346 -18.75 3.96 6.25
CA LEU A 346 -18.71 2.53 5.93
C LEU A 346 -17.30 1.95 5.76
N CYS A 347 -16.27 2.78 5.53
CA CYS A 347 -14.94 2.31 5.16
C CYS A 347 -13.84 2.88 6.04
N ASN A 348 -12.80 2.09 6.27
CA ASN A 348 -11.57 2.61 6.88
C ASN A 348 -10.65 3.29 5.85
N CYS A 349 -10.70 2.86 4.58
CA CYS A 349 -9.93 3.47 3.51
C CYS A 349 -10.75 3.51 2.21
N TRP A 350 -10.52 4.52 1.36
CA TRP A 350 -11.10 4.57 0.01
C TRP A 350 -10.15 5.21 -0.98
N ARG A 351 -9.93 4.52 -2.09
CA ARG A 351 -9.11 5.00 -3.21
C ARG A 351 -9.78 6.20 -3.88
N THR A 352 -9.07 7.30 -3.95
CA THR A 352 -9.60 8.59 -4.44
C THR A 352 -9.47 8.78 -5.94
N THR A 353 -8.59 8.02 -6.58
CA THR A 353 -8.25 8.11 -8.00
C THR A 353 -8.15 6.74 -8.67
N SER A 354 -7.96 6.73 -9.99
CA SER A 354 -7.47 5.57 -10.73
C SER A 354 -6.04 5.23 -10.33
N ASP A 355 -5.55 4.07 -10.80
CA ASP A 355 -4.24 3.53 -10.40
C ASP A 355 -3.08 4.46 -10.70
N ILE A 356 -2.20 4.60 -9.71
CA ILE A 356 -0.95 5.33 -9.79
C ILE A 356 0.05 4.63 -10.71
N ARG A 357 0.93 5.42 -11.32
CA ARG A 357 2.09 4.98 -12.09
C ARG A 357 3.35 5.63 -11.54
N ASP A 358 4.48 4.99 -11.77
CA ASP A 358 5.81 5.42 -11.35
C ASP A 358 6.39 6.50 -12.27
N ASN A 359 5.66 7.61 -12.43
CA ASN A 359 6.10 8.79 -13.13
C ASN A 359 5.54 10.07 -12.48
N TRP A 360 6.23 11.18 -12.69
CA TRP A 360 5.89 12.46 -12.07
C TRP A 360 4.46 12.93 -12.35
N GLU A 361 3.99 12.79 -13.59
CA GLU A 361 2.63 13.21 -13.97
C GLU A 361 1.57 12.49 -13.13
N SER A 362 1.72 11.18 -12.93
CA SER A 362 0.80 10.38 -12.12
C SER A 362 0.88 10.78 -10.65
N VAL A 363 2.08 10.79 -10.05
CA VAL A 363 2.28 11.12 -8.63
C VAL A 363 1.79 12.53 -8.33
N SER A 364 2.17 13.52 -9.14
CA SER A 364 1.81 14.92 -8.90
C SER A 364 0.33 15.21 -9.11
N SER A 365 -0.29 14.62 -10.15
CA SER A 365 -1.73 14.82 -10.41
C SER A 365 -2.61 14.17 -9.35
N ILE A 366 -2.19 13.05 -8.77
CA ILE A 366 -2.91 12.35 -7.71
C ILE A 366 -2.71 13.06 -6.36
N GLY A 367 -1.47 13.27 -5.96
CA GLY A 367 -1.15 13.79 -4.64
C GLY A 367 -1.63 15.23 -4.42
N PHE A 368 -1.31 16.14 -5.35
CA PHE A 368 -1.70 17.55 -5.22
C PHE A 368 -3.18 17.85 -5.53
N ALA A 369 -3.95 16.88 -6.02
CA ALA A 369 -5.41 17.00 -6.16
C ALA A 369 -6.18 16.41 -4.96
N HIS A 370 -5.46 15.96 -3.93
CA HIS A 370 -6.06 15.26 -2.78
C HIS A 370 -6.73 16.21 -1.77
N ASP A 371 -6.48 17.50 -1.83
CA ASP A 371 -6.95 18.53 -0.87
C ASP A 371 -8.45 18.50 -0.62
N ARG A 372 -9.26 18.21 -1.63
CA ARG A 372 -10.72 18.13 -1.52
C ARG A 372 -11.20 17.08 -0.52
N TRP A 373 -10.38 16.05 -0.22
CA TRP A 373 -10.73 14.98 0.71
C TRP A 373 -10.46 15.32 2.18
N LEU A 374 -9.76 16.45 2.44
CA LEU A 374 -9.42 16.90 3.79
C LEU A 374 -10.60 16.90 4.78
N PRO A 375 -11.84 17.30 4.42
CA PRO A 375 -12.98 17.29 5.37
C PRO A 375 -13.45 15.89 5.75
N PHE A 376 -12.98 14.85 5.06
CA PHE A 376 -13.46 13.48 5.19
C PHE A 376 -12.40 12.51 5.71
N THR A 377 -11.17 12.97 5.92
CA THR A 377 -10.04 12.16 6.44
C THR A 377 -9.85 12.38 7.93
N GLY A 378 -9.66 11.32 8.69
CA GLY A 378 -9.40 11.36 10.12
C GLY A 378 -9.26 9.97 10.73
N PRO A 379 -9.05 9.86 12.06
CA PRO A 379 -8.88 8.57 12.72
C PRO A 379 -10.00 7.57 12.39
N GLY A 380 -9.61 6.38 11.93
CA GLY A 380 -10.52 5.34 11.48
C GLY A 380 -10.90 5.41 10.00
N HIS A 381 -10.67 6.56 9.32
CA HIS A 381 -11.21 6.85 7.99
C HIS A 381 -10.21 7.62 7.13
N TRP A 382 -9.65 6.99 6.11
CA TRP A 382 -8.50 7.50 5.35
C TRP A 382 -8.78 7.56 3.86
N ALA A 383 -8.71 8.76 3.30
CA ALA A 383 -8.69 8.94 1.85
C ALA A 383 -7.33 8.46 1.30
N ASP A 384 -7.35 7.58 0.30
CA ASP A 384 -6.19 6.86 -0.20
C ASP A 384 -5.80 7.34 -1.61
N PRO A 385 -4.66 8.03 -1.77
CA PRO A 385 -4.13 8.45 -3.07
C PRO A 385 -3.38 7.33 -3.83
N ASP A 386 -3.45 6.09 -3.37
CA ASP A 386 -2.79 4.91 -3.90
C ASP A 386 -1.37 4.65 -3.36
N MET A 387 -0.79 3.54 -3.81
CA MET A 387 0.44 2.94 -3.31
C MET A 387 1.69 3.78 -3.52
N LEU A 388 2.73 3.48 -2.75
CA LEU A 388 4.06 4.05 -2.93
C LEU A 388 4.79 3.34 -4.07
N VAL A 389 5.14 4.08 -5.12
CA VAL A 389 5.77 3.55 -6.34
C VAL A 389 7.26 3.86 -6.39
N VAL A 390 7.95 3.52 -5.29
CA VAL A 390 9.42 3.60 -5.13
C VAL A 390 10.04 2.21 -5.27
N GLY A 391 11.36 2.10 -5.43
CA GLY A 391 12.08 0.83 -5.52
C GLY A 391 11.81 0.03 -6.80
N MET A 392 11.81 -1.29 -6.71
CA MET A 392 11.61 -2.20 -7.85
C MET A 392 10.13 -2.50 -8.08
N VAL A 393 9.55 -1.94 -9.13
CA VAL A 393 8.14 -2.10 -9.54
C VAL A 393 8.03 -2.72 -10.94
N GLY A 394 6.83 -3.09 -11.41
CA GLY A 394 6.72 -3.68 -12.74
C GLY A 394 5.32 -4.08 -13.19
N TRP A 395 4.34 -4.18 -12.28
CA TRP A 395 2.99 -4.71 -12.58
C TRP A 395 3.02 -6.04 -13.35
N SER A 396 4.06 -6.82 -13.14
CA SER A 396 4.33 -8.12 -13.77
C SER A 396 5.55 -8.77 -13.11
N THR A 397 5.91 -9.97 -13.55
CA THR A 397 7.17 -10.63 -13.12
C THR A 397 8.45 -9.98 -13.67
N LYS A 398 8.32 -8.95 -14.52
CA LYS A 398 9.46 -8.19 -15.07
C LYS A 398 9.57 -6.86 -14.33
N LEU A 399 10.36 -6.87 -13.27
CA LEU A 399 10.59 -5.70 -12.44
C LEU A 399 11.63 -4.76 -13.06
N HIS A 400 11.48 -3.48 -12.77
CA HIS A 400 12.44 -2.42 -13.10
C HIS A 400 12.52 -1.42 -11.95
N PRO A 401 13.61 -0.69 -11.79
CA PRO A 401 13.65 0.44 -10.86
C PRO A 401 12.55 1.45 -11.21
N THR A 402 11.96 2.08 -10.21
CA THR A 402 10.99 3.16 -10.44
C THR A 402 11.54 4.22 -11.41
N ASN A 403 10.67 4.74 -12.26
CA ASN A 403 11.03 5.83 -13.18
C ASN A 403 11.08 7.22 -12.49
N LEU A 404 10.71 7.31 -11.21
CA LEU A 404 10.81 8.55 -10.44
C LEU A 404 12.26 8.90 -10.13
N THR A 405 12.62 10.16 -10.32
CA THR A 405 13.89 10.71 -9.85
C THR A 405 13.98 10.66 -8.31
N PRO A 406 15.16 10.80 -7.70
CA PRO A 406 15.28 10.87 -6.24
C PRO A 406 14.44 11.98 -5.60
N ASP A 407 14.42 13.17 -6.20
CA ASP A 407 13.62 14.30 -5.68
C ASP A 407 12.11 14.02 -5.76
N GLU A 408 11.65 13.38 -6.84
CA GLU A 408 10.25 12.95 -6.99
C GLU A 408 9.86 11.87 -5.98
N GLN A 409 10.78 10.96 -5.65
CA GLN A 409 10.56 9.95 -4.61
C GLN A 409 10.47 10.60 -3.21
N TYR A 410 11.32 11.58 -2.89
CA TYR A 410 11.19 12.38 -1.67
C TYR A 410 9.86 13.13 -1.61
N THR A 411 9.45 13.76 -2.70
CA THR A 411 8.14 14.43 -2.81
C THR A 411 6.99 13.45 -2.58
N HIS A 412 7.05 12.26 -3.20
CA HIS A 412 6.03 11.24 -3.07
C HIS A 412 5.83 10.82 -1.60
N ILE A 413 6.89 10.42 -0.90
CA ILE A 413 6.80 10.01 0.51
C ILE A 413 6.38 11.18 1.41
N SER A 414 6.96 12.37 1.21
CA SER A 414 6.62 13.56 2.01
C SER A 414 5.16 13.95 1.88
N LEU A 415 4.65 13.98 0.65
CA LEU A 415 3.27 14.37 0.39
C LEU A 415 2.28 13.35 0.95
N TRP A 416 2.47 12.04 0.72
CA TRP A 416 1.62 10.99 1.31
C TRP A 416 1.63 11.04 2.84
N SER A 417 2.78 11.32 3.45
CA SER A 417 2.89 11.47 4.91
C SER A 417 2.12 12.69 5.43
N LEU A 418 2.21 13.83 4.74
CA LEU A 418 1.45 15.02 5.10
C LEU A 418 -0.05 14.85 4.87
N LEU A 419 -0.46 14.11 3.84
CA LEU A 419 -1.86 13.82 3.55
C LEU A 419 -2.49 12.84 4.54
N ALA A 420 -1.76 12.29 5.51
CA ALA A 420 -2.21 11.21 6.39
C ALA A 420 -2.80 10.03 5.56
N ALA A 421 -2.16 9.73 4.43
CA ALA A 421 -2.59 8.67 3.53
C ALA A 421 -2.18 7.29 4.05
N PRO A 422 -2.93 6.22 3.74
CA PRO A 422 -2.39 4.88 3.83
C PRO A 422 -1.05 4.77 3.10
N LEU A 423 -0.05 4.18 3.74
CA LEU A 423 1.26 3.97 3.15
C LEU A 423 1.39 2.49 2.77
N LEU A 424 1.10 2.14 1.51
CA LEU A 424 1.22 0.78 0.99
C LEU A 424 2.35 0.72 -0.02
N ILE A 425 3.45 0.06 0.34
CA ILE A 425 4.61 -0.13 -0.52
C ILE A 425 4.24 -1.03 -1.69
N GLY A 426 4.51 -0.59 -2.92
CA GLY A 426 4.20 -1.33 -4.15
C GLY A 426 5.39 -2.05 -4.79
N CYS A 427 6.59 -2.01 -4.20
CA CYS A 427 7.79 -2.62 -4.76
C CYS A 427 8.08 -4.01 -4.19
N ASP A 428 9.01 -4.73 -4.81
CA ASP A 428 9.54 -5.98 -4.29
C ASP A 428 10.47 -5.71 -3.09
N LEU A 429 10.02 -6.06 -1.89
CA LEU A 429 10.76 -5.83 -0.65
C LEU A 429 12.05 -6.65 -0.55
N ALA A 430 12.16 -7.76 -1.27
CA ALA A 430 13.39 -8.55 -1.31
C ALA A 430 14.51 -7.91 -2.16
N GLN A 431 14.20 -6.84 -2.89
CA GLN A 431 15.14 -6.11 -3.74
C GLN A 431 15.29 -4.63 -3.33
N LEU A 432 15.06 -4.30 -2.06
CA LEU A 432 15.29 -2.95 -1.55
C LEU A 432 16.77 -2.58 -1.63
N ASP A 433 17.07 -1.45 -2.26
CA ASP A 433 18.37 -0.78 -2.14
C ASP A 433 18.41 0.14 -0.92
N ASP A 434 19.64 0.58 -0.55
CA ASP A 434 19.84 1.46 0.61
C ASP A 434 19.11 2.79 0.49
N PHE A 435 18.96 3.32 -0.72
CA PHE A 435 18.23 4.57 -0.95
C PHE A 435 16.72 4.40 -0.71
N THR A 436 16.10 3.39 -1.34
CA THR A 436 14.69 3.07 -1.14
C THR A 436 14.40 2.77 0.33
N LEU A 437 15.27 1.97 0.97
CA LEU A 437 15.13 1.68 2.40
C LEU A 437 15.21 2.98 3.23
N SER A 438 16.12 3.90 2.92
CA SER A 438 16.26 5.17 3.64
C SER A 438 15.03 6.08 3.52
N LEU A 439 14.28 6.01 2.41
CA LEU A 439 13.00 6.71 2.23
C LEU A 439 11.90 6.13 3.13
N LEU A 440 11.87 4.81 3.28
CA LEU A 440 10.83 4.07 3.99
C LEU A 440 11.10 3.91 5.49
N THR A 441 12.26 4.33 5.97
CA THR A 441 12.70 4.17 7.37
C THR A 441 13.03 5.49 8.07
N ASN A 442 12.57 6.62 7.54
CA ASN A 442 12.70 7.90 8.24
C ASN A 442 11.61 8.06 9.28
N ASP A 443 11.92 7.79 10.55
CA ASP A 443 10.95 7.80 11.64
C ASP A 443 10.28 9.15 11.83
N GLU A 444 10.98 10.27 11.61
CA GLU A 444 10.39 11.61 11.79
C GLU A 444 9.38 11.95 10.69
N VAL A 445 9.60 11.49 9.47
CA VAL A 445 8.64 11.63 8.36
C VAL A 445 7.45 10.69 8.57
N LEU A 446 7.69 9.44 9.00
CA LEU A 446 6.64 8.49 9.30
C LEU A 446 5.78 8.92 10.50
N GLU A 447 6.35 9.57 11.52
CA GLU A 447 5.60 10.13 12.66
C GLU A 447 4.62 11.22 12.22
N VAL A 448 4.92 12.00 11.17
CA VAL A 448 3.95 12.95 10.58
C VAL A 448 2.73 12.23 10.00
N ASN A 449 2.93 11.08 9.35
CA ASN A 449 1.84 10.24 8.84
C ASN A 449 1.03 9.61 9.97
N GLN A 450 1.71 9.08 10.99
CA GLN A 450 1.14 8.31 12.10
C GLN A 450 0.71 9.17 13.30
N ASP A 451 0.63 10.49 13.12
CA ASP A 451 0.21 11.40 14.19
C ASP A 451 -1.22 11.09 14.66
N PRO A 452 -1.45 10.98 16.00
CA PRO A 452 -2.75 10.58 16.57
C PRO A 452 -3.92 11.52 16.26
N LEU A 453 -3.66 12.80 15.92
CA LEU A 453 -4.74 13.70 15.47
C LEU A 453 -5.33 13.25 14.12
N GLY A 454 -4.58 12.50 13.31
CA GLY A 454 -5.03 11.99 12.02
C GLY A 454 -5.38 13.08 11.00
N LEU A 455 -4.87 14.30 11.17
CA LEU A 455 -5.18 15.41 10.28
C LEU A 455 -4.47 15.27 8.95
N GLN A 456 -5.18 15.53 7.86
CA GLN A 456 -4.58 15.77 6.55
C GLN A 456 -4.03 17.20 6.49
N ALA A 457 -2.84 17.39 5.89
CA ALA A 457 -2.29 18.72 5.65
C ALA A 457 -3.14 19.51 4.65
N ALA A 458 -3.22 20.83 4.88
CA ALA A 458 -3.86 21.76 3.96
C ALA A 458 -2.81 22.65 3.27
N PRO A 459 -3.03 23.07 2.01
CA PRO A 459 -2.20 24.09 1.39
C PRO A 459 -2.44 25.45 2.06
N VAL A 460 -1.35 26.11 2.46
CA VAL A 460 -1.39 27.43 3.10
C VAL A 460 -0.85 28.54 2.20
N TRP A 461 -0.13 28.17 1.14
CA TRP A 461 0.39 29.12 0.16
C TRP A 461 0.64 28.45 -1.19
N HIS A 462 0.43 29.21 -2.28
CA HIS A 462 0.65 28.78 -3.67
C HIS A 462 1.34 29.89 -4.49
N ASN A 463 2.17 29.47 -5.44
CA ASN A 463 2.63 30.28 -6.56
C ASN A 463 2.17 29.63 -7.88
N GLY A 464 0.90 29.87 -8.24
CA GLY A 464 0.23 29.15 -9.32
C GLY A 464 0.25 27.64 -9.07
N ASP A 465 0.50 26.88 -10.13
CA ASP A 465 0.60 25.42 -10.06
C ASP A 465 2.03 24.90 -9.83
N LYS A 466 3.01 25.83 -9.63
CA LYS A 466 4.44 25.46 -9.59
C LYS A 466 4.95 25.22 -8.19
N GLU A 467 4.49 25.98 -7.21
CA GLU A 467 5.00 25.89 -5.85
C GLU A 467 3.83 25.87 -4.87
N VAL A 468 3.90 25.04 -3.87
CA VAL A 468 2.87 24.94 -2.82
C VAL A 468 3.50 24.65 -1.47
N ILE A 469 2.95 25.28 -0.41
CA ILE A 469 3.31 25.00 0.98
C ILE A 469 2.12 24.34 1.64
N TYR A 470 2.31 23.13 2.15
CA TYR A 470 1.36 22.40 2.97
C TYR A 470 1.71 22.53 4.44
N MET A 471 0.70 22.51 5.30
CA MET A 471 0.86 22.52 6.75
C MET A 471 -0.20 21.62 7.41
N LYS A 472 0.19 20.91 8.46
CA LYS A 472 -0.73 20.24 9.40
C LYS A 472 -0.27 20.42 10.84
N HIS A 473 -1.22 20.49 11.77
CA HIS A 473 -0.95 20.43 13.20
C HIS A 473 -0.71 18.99 13.64
N LEU A 474 0.18 18.82 14.62
CA LEU A 474 0.51 17.55 15.24
C LEU A 474 0.03 17.52 16.71
N GLU A 475 -0.13 16.31 17.27
CA GLU A 475 -0.64 16.10 18.62
C GLU A 475 0.20 16.80 19.69
N ASP A 476 1.50 16.89 19.52
CA ASP A 476 2.43 17.51 20.47
C ASP A 476 2.42 19.05 20.43
N GLY A 477 1.56 19.65 19.58
CA GLY A 477 1.42 21.08 19.39
C GLY A 477 2.40 21.68 18.37
N SER A 478 3.28 20.88 17.78
CA SER A 478 4.11 21.29 16.66
C SER A 478 3.32 21.31 15.35
N VAL A 479 3.95 21.81 14.27
CA VAL A 479 3.38 21.79 12.93
C VAL A 479 4.35 21.15 11.94
N ALA A 480 3.85 20.28 11.08
CA ALA A 480 4.59 19.76 9.95
C ALA A 480 4.34 20.65 8.72
N VAL A 481 5.42 21.00 8.01
CA VAL A 481 5.38 21.88 6.83
C VAL A 481 6.07 21.18 5.67
N GLY A 482 5.39 21.08 4.53
CA GLY A 482 5.96 20.61 3.26
C GLY A 482 6.13 21.75 2.28
N LEU A 483 7.34 21.92 1.74
CA LEU A 483 7.67 22.89 0.68
C LEU A 483 7.82 22.09 -0.61
N PHE A 484 6.90 22.25 -1.56
CA PHE A 484 6.92 21.47 -2.80
C PHE A 484 7.10 22.39 -4.01
N ASN A 485 8.11 22.06 -4.82
CA ASN A 485 8.37 22.70 -6.10
C ASN A 485 7.95 21.74 -7.23
N ARG A 486 6.83 22.00 -7.85
CA ARG A 486 6.27 21.23 -8.99
C ARG A 486 6.81 21.69 -10.35
N GLY A 487 7.70 22.69 -10.36
CA GLY A 487 8.28 23.28 -11.57
C GLY A 487 9.54 22.55 -12.03
N GLU A 488 9.95 22.81 -13.28
CA GLU A 488 11.09 22.21 -13.97
C GLU A 488 12.46 22.83 -13.57
N LYS A 489 12.48 23.80 -12.66
CA LYS A 489 13.70 24.46 -12.19
C LYS A 489 13.68 24.58 -10.68
N ALA A 490 14.86 24.54 -10.07
CA ALA A 490 15.00 24.80 -8.64
C ALA A 490 14.35 26.14 -8.25
N ALA A 491 13.66 26.14 -7.12
CA ALA A 491 12.94 27.30 -6.61
C ALA A 491 13.39 27.64 -5.18
N LYS A 492 13.55 28.92 -4.90
CA LYS A 492 13.80 29.41 -3.55
C LYS A 492 12.48 29.63 -2.83
N MET A 493 12.06 28.66 -2.02
CA MET A 493 10.83 28.72 -1.26
C MET A 493 11.07 29.30 0.14
N LYS A 494 10.05 29.96 0.70
CA LYS A 494 10.14 30.59 2.03
C LYS A 494 8.79 30.58 2.74
N PHE A 495 8.83 30.53 4.07
CA PHE A 495 7.66 30.80 4.92
C PHE A 495 8.03 31.66 6.13
N SER A 496 7.04 32.34 6.71
CA SER A 496 7.14 33.05 7.98
C SER A 496 6.32 32.34 9.04
N LEU A 497 6.57 32.63 10.31
CA LEU A 497 5.73 32.14 11.42
C LEU A 497 4.29 32.62 11.31
N GLU A 498 4.08 33.86 10.80
CA GLU A 498 2.74 34.42 10.58
C GLU A 498 1.93 33.60 9.57
N LEU A 499 2.56 33.16 8.45
CA LEU A 499 1.91 32.29 7.45
C LEU A 499 1.40 30.99 8.10
N LEU A 500 2.13 30.45 9.07
CA LEU A 500 1.81 29.23 9.78
C LEU A 500 0.90 29.45 11.01
N GLY A 501 0.48 30.68 11.26
CA GLY A 501 -0.32 31.04 12.46
C GLY A 501 0.47 30.96 13.77
N LEU A 502 1.79 30.91 13.72
CA LEU A 502 2.69 30.81 14.87
C LEU A 502 3.24 32.18 15.28
N ARG A 503 3.49 32.41 16.57
CA ARG A 503 3.94 33.71 17.08
C ARG A 503 5.23 33.63 17.91
N ASP A 504 5.40 32.55 18.66
CA ASP A 504 6.52 32.39 19.58
C ASP A 504 7.78 31.93 18.85
N LYS A 505 8.90 31.91 19.58
CA LYS A 505 10.14 31.33 19.08
C LYS A 505 9.91 29.88 18.66
N GLN A 506 10.25 29.55 17.42
CA GLN A 506 10.13 28.21 16.85
C GLN A 506 11.48 27.68 16.37
N THR A 507 11.73 26.41 16.58
CA THR A 507 12.83 25.67 15.95
C THR A 507 12.33 25.05 14.65
N VAL A 508 13.07 25.24 13.56
CA VAL A 508 12.81 24.60 12.28
C VAL A 508 13.73 23.37 12.18
N ARG A 509 13.12 22.21 12.03
CA ARG A 509 13.80 20.93 11.90
C ARG A 509 13.60 20.33 10.51
N ASP A 510 14.69 19.96 9.86
CA ASP A 510 14.67 19.15 8.63
C ASP A 510 14.45 17.68 9.03
N LEU A 511 13.24 17.16 8.73
CA LEU A 511 12.86 15.81 9.14
C LEU A 511 13.61 14.74 8.33
N TRP A 512 13.92 15.01 7.05
CA TRP A 512 14.69 14.06 6.26
C TRP A 512 16.12 13.89 6.76
N ARG A 513 16.77 14.98 7.21
CA ARG A 513 18.12 14.96 7.78
C ARG A 513 18.12 14.82 9.29
N GLN A 514 16.96 14.88 9.93
CA GLN A 514 16.79 14.81 11.39
C GLN A 514 17.66 15.82 12.13
N THR A 515 17.76 17.04 11.60
CA THR A 515 18.63 18.10 12.15
C THR A 515 17.87 19.43 12.27
N ASP A 516 18.20 20.19 13.33
CA ASP A 516 17.69 21.54 13.47
C ASP A 516 18.44 22.48 12.54
N VAL A 517 17.73 23.17 11.66
CA VAL A 517 18.31 24.01 10.58
C VAL A 517 18.15 25.51 10.82
N ALA A 518 17.18 25.93 11.65
CA ALA A 518 16.98 27.33 11.99
C ALA A 518 16.21 27.50 13.30
N THR A 519 16.27 28.73 13.85
CA THR A 519 15.36 29.20 14.88
C THR A 519 14.77 30.50 14.41
N LEU A 520 13.43 30.62 14.38
CA LEU A 520 12.70 31.80 13.95
C LEU A 520 12.05 32.51 15.12
N ARG A 521 11.94 33.84 15.04
CA ARG A 521 11.26 34.70 16.02
C ARG A 521 10.50 35.83 15.31
N GLY A 522 9.30 36.14 15.78
CA GLY A 522 8.50 37.25 15.24
C GLY A 522 8.33 37.14 13.73
N ASN A 523 8.82 38.14 12.99
CA ASN A 523 8.66 38.25 11.54
C ASN A 523 9.78 37.59 10.74
N GLU A 524 10.67 36.82 11.37
CA GLU A 524 11.73 36.09 10.65
C GLU A 524 11.15 35.03 9.72
N THR A 525 11.86 34.79 8.63
CA THR A 525 11.45 33.83 7.61
C THR A 525 12.49 32.72 7.46
N PHE A 526 12.03 31.49 7.33
CA PHE A 526 12.86 30.40 6.82
C PHE A 526 12.87 30.42 5.30
N SER A 527 14.00 30.08 4.70
CA SER A 527 14.12 29.98 3.25
C SER A 527 15.11 28.88 2.87
N THR A 528 14.72 28.06 1.90
CA THR A 528 15.55 26.99 1.35
C THR A 528 15.37 26.90 -0.16
N GLU A 529 16.34 26.30 -0.85
CA GLU A 529 16.20 25.91 -2.25
C GLU A 529 15.57 24.51 -2.33
N VAL A 530 14.56 24.38 -3.18
CA VAL A 530 13.86 23.13 -3.46
C VAL A 530 14.10 22.75 -4.90
N ALA A 531 14.60 21.54 -5.13
CA ALA A 531 14.92 21.01 -6.45
C ALA A 531 13.67 20.97 -7.38
N PRO A 532 13.84 20.83 -8.70
CA PRO A 532 12.71 20.51 -9.58
C PRO A 532 12.01 19.25 -9.10
N HIS A 533 10.69 19.28 -9.00
CA HIS A 533 9.82 18.20 -8.51
C HIS A 533 10.12 17.75 -7.05
N GLY A 534 10.95 18.54 -6.34
CA GLY A 534 11.32 18.29 -4.94
C GLY A 534 10.34 18.85 -3.92
#